data_1f04b66b34076d276d0cb5bd3e3a0e66
#
_entry.id   1f04b66b34076d276d0cb5bd3e3a0e66
#
_cell.length_a   1.000
_cell.length_b   1.000
_cell.length_c   1.000
_cell.angle_alpha   90.00
_cell.angle_beta   90.00
_cell.angle_gamma   90.00
#
_symmetry.space_group_name_H-M   'P 1'
#
loop_
_entity.id
_entity.type
_entity.pdbx_description
1 polymer ?
#
loop_
_entity_poly.entity_id
_entity_poly.type
_entity_poly.pdbx_seq_one_letter_code
_entity_poly.pdbx_strand_id
1 'polypeptide(L)'
;MSDVRVAGTGITPFGNVPERTGRDLFAEASIAAFEDSDVPRSDVEAVLYGNFMGELAEHQGHQGPLMAEAAGVTAPATRYESACASSGVAIRDAVYRIRNGEADVVLVGGAERMTNLGTAGATEALAIAADDLWEVRAGMTFPGAYALMAKAYFTEFGGGREDLAHVAVKNHENALPNEKAQYRSAITVEDALEAPWVSTPLGLYDSCPISDGAAALVLTSEAYAEEHDLDAPVAITGTGQGGDRLALHDREHLARSPAARKAGEEAYADAGVAASDVDFAEVHDCFTIAEVLAIEALDIEAIGEGISAARDGRTTADGETPINLSGGLKAKGHPVGATGASQVAEITTLLSGEHPNSEYVEDATTGLAHNAGGTVASATVHVLEVIA
;
A
#
# COMPACT_ATOMS: atom_id res chain seq x y z
N MET A 1 -3.10 -19.88 -15.47
CA MET A 1 -4.37 -19.13 -15.24
C MET A 1 -4.25 -17.90 -16.11
N SER A 2 -5.35 -17.33 -16.63
CA SER A 2 -5.25 -16.09 -17.43
C SER A 2 -4.78 -14.95 -16.56
N ASP A 3 -3.91 -14.13 -17.09
CA ASP A 3 -3.38 -12.95 -16.39
C ASP A 3 -4.47 -11.88 -16.29
N VAL A 4 -4.39 -11.07 -15.25
CA VAL A 4 -5.32 -9.96 -15.02
C VAL A 4 -4.60 -8.67 -15.38
N ARG A 5 -5.04 -8.04 -16.46
CA ARG A 5 -4.42 -6.81 -16.97
C ARG A 5 -4.80 -5.61 -16.11
N VAL A 6 -3.85 -4.74 -15.85
CA VAL A 6 -4.11 -3.40 -15.28
C VAL A 6 -4.30 -2.46 -16.47
N ALA A 7 -5.56 -2.27 -16.86
CA ALA A 7 -5.91 -1.47 -18.04
C ALA A 7 -5.81 0.04 -17.78
N GLY A 8 -6.03 0.48 -16.53
CA GLY A 8 -5.88 1.89 -16.19
C GLY A 8 -5.75 2.13 -14.71
N THR A 9 -5.07 3.23 -14.38
CA THR A 9 -4.73 3.63 -13.02
C THR A 9 -5.15 5.07 -12.74
N GLY A 10 -5.52 5.35 -11.50
CA GLY A 10 -5.81 6.72 -11.08
C GLY A 10 -5.50 6.93 -9.61
N ILE A 11 -4.71 7.96 -9.30
CA ILE A 11 -4.35 8.35 -7.95
C ILE A 11 -4.59 9.85 -7.79
N THR A 12 -5.33 10.26 -6.75
CA THR A 12 -5.39 11.67 -6.37
C THR A 12 -4.08 12.08 -5.69
N PRO A 13 -3.68 13.36 -5.72
CA PRO A 13 -2.65 13.83 -4.82
C PRO A 13 -3.05 13.53 -3.38
N PHE A 14 -2.15 12.91 -2.61
CA PHE A 14 -2.38 12.64 -1.19
C PHE A 14 -2.06 13.88 -0.36
N GLY A 15 -2.83 14.10 0.69
CA GLY A 15 -2.59 15.30 1.50
C GLY A 15 -3.66 15.60 2.52
N ASN A 16 -3.65 16.84 2.98
CA ASN A 16 -4.64 17.38 3.90
C ASN A 16 -5.68 18.20 3.10
N VAL A 17 -6.79 17.56 2.74
CA VAL A 17 -7.88 18.16 1.93
C VAL A 17 -9.24 17.95 2.63
N PRO A 18 -9.43 18.50 3.85
CA PRO A 18 -10.58 18.22 4.70
C PRO A 18 -11.92 18.71 4.12
N GLU A 19 -11.89 19.59 3.12
CA GLU A 19 -13.07 20.08 2.39
C GLU A 19 -13.62 19.07 1.38
N ARG A 20 -12.84 18.04 1.01
CA ARG A 20 -13.26 16.98 0.09
C ARG A 20 -13.80 15.78 0.84
N THR A 21 -14.79 15.11 0.28
CA THR A 21 -15.31 13.85 0.81
C THR A 21 -14.58 12.66 0.18
N GLY A 22 -14.63 11.48 0.84
CA GLY A 22 -14.14 10.24 0.23
C GLY A 22 -14.80 9.94 -1.11
N ARG A 23 -16.08 10.36 -1.25
CA ARG A 23 -16.82 10.27 -2.52
C ARG A 23 -16.20 11.13 -3.63
N ASP A 24 -15.82 12.38 -3.33
CA ASP A 24 -15.18 13.28 -4.30
C ASP A 24 -13.82 12.75 -4.73
N LEU A 25 -13.04 12.24 -3.75
CA LEU A 25 -11.72 11.68 -3.99
C LEU A 25 -11.78 10.40 -4.85
N PHE A 26 -12.69 9.48 -4.51
CA PHE A 26 -12.84 8.25 -5.28
C PHE A 26 -13.38 8.49 -6.70
N ALA A 27 -14.28 9.45 -6.86
CA ALA A 27 -14.75 9.86 -8.18
C ALA A 27 -13.59 10.37 -9.06
N GLU A 28 -12.71 11.23 -8.52
CA GLU A 28 -11.54 11.74 -9.25
C GLU A 28 -10.58 10.63 -9.65
N ALA A 29 -10.21 9.76 -8.70
CA ALA A 29 -9.33 8.62 -8.99
C ALA A 29 -9.93 7.68 -10.04
N SER A 30 -11.25 7.39 -9.93
CA SER A 30 -11.95 6.55 -10.92
C SER A 30 -12.01 7.19 -12.29
N ILE A 31 -12.24 8.51 -12.38
CA ILE A 31 -12.23 9.22 -13.66
C ILE A 31 -10.86 9.10 -14.32
N ALA A 32 -9.78 9.34 -13.56
CA ALA A 32 -8.42 9.19 -14.06
C ALA A 32 -8.14 7.77 -14.57
N ALA A 33 -8.54 6.74 -13.81
CA ALA A 33 -8.35 5.35 -14.21
C ALA A 33 -9.13 4.98 -15.50
N PHE A 34 -10.33 5.55 -15.69
CA PHE A 34 -11.08 5.35 -16.94
C PHE A 34 -10.50 6.13 -18.12
N GLU A 35 -9.96 7.31 -17.89
CA GLU A 35 -9.28 8.10 -18.93
C GLU A 35 -7.97 7.45 -19.37
N ASP A 36 -7.31 6.74 -18.46
CA ASP A 36 -6.08 5.99 -18.70
C ASP A 36 -6.34 4.67 -19.46
N SER A 37 -7.49 4.02 -19.22
CA SER A 37 -7.77 2.67 -19.71
C SER A 37 -8.46 2.56 -21.06
N ASP A 38 -9.09 3.64 -21.54
CA ASP A 38 -10.06 3.63 -22.66
C ASP A 38 -11.25 2.65 -22.49
N VAL A 39 -11.44 2.05 -21.31
CA VAL A 39 -12.53 1.12 -21.01
C VAL A 39 -13.83 1.88 -20.74
N PRO A 40 -14.94 1.54 -21.44
CA PRO A 40 -16.24 2.15 -21.15
C PRO A 40 -16.76 1.80 -19.77
N ARG A 41 -17.25 2.79 -19.00
CA ARG A 41 -17.87 2.54 -17.68
C ARG A 41 -19.04 1.57 -17.72
N SER A 42 -19.73 1.44 -18.87
CA SER A 42 -20.83 0.50 -19.09
C SER A 42 -20.40 -0.96 -19.03
N ASP A 43 -19.11 -1.24 -19.26
CA ASP A 43 -18.57 -2.59 -19.35
C ASP A 43 -18.09 -3.10 -17.98
N VAL A 44 -18.08 -2.22 -16.96
CA VAL A 44 -17.73 -2.61 -15.59
C VAL A 44 -18.83 -3.51 -15.00
N GLU A 45 -18.45 -4.70 -14.57
CA GLU A 45 -19.34 -5.72 -14.03
C GLU A 45 -19.33 -5.81 -12.51
N ALA A 46 -18.28 -5.26 -11.85
CA ALA A 46 -18.21 -5.18 -10.40
C ALA A 46 -17.38 -3.97 -9.94
N VAL A 47 -17.75 -3.39 -8.77
CA VAL A 47 -16.97 -2.36 -8.08
C VAL A 47 -16.56 -2.86 -6.71
N LEU A 48 -15.26 -2.92 -6.44
CA LEU A 48 -14.68 -3.38 -5.18
C LEU A 48 -13.95 -2.22 -4.50
N TYR A 49 -14.44 -1.80 -3.34
CA TYR A 49 -14.02 -0.56 -2.70
C TYR A 49 -13.42 -0.79 -1.32
N GLY A 50 -12.15 -0.43 -1.13
CA GLY A 50 -11.45 -0.47 0.15
C GLY A 50 -11.65 0.82 0.97
N ASN A 51 -12.05 0.68 2.23
CA ASN A 51 -12.18 1.79 3.16
C ASN A 51 -12.25 1.29 4.59
N PHE A 52 -11.67 2.04 5.53
CA PHE A 52 -11.63 1.68 6.94
C PHE A 52 -12.50 2.59 7.81
N MET A 53 -12.39 3.91 7.66
CA MET A 53 -12.93 4.89 8.61
C MET A 53 -14.23 5.57 8.18
N GLY A 54 -14.90 5.13 7.13
CA GLY A 54 -16.04 5.85 6.58
C GLY A 54 -17.15 6.17 7.58
N GLU A 55 -17.48 5.24 8.48
CA GLU A 55 -18.48 5.48 9.53
C GLU A 55 -18.01 6.48 10.58
N LEU A 56 -16.70 6.50 10.88
CA LEU A 56 -16.13 7.37 11.90
C LEU A 56 -15.84 8.77 11.37
N ALA A 57 -15.22 8.86 10.19
CA ALA A 57 -14.77 10.12 9.62
C ALA A 57 -15.88 10.87 8.85
N GLU A 58 -16.82 10.14 8.24
CA GLU A 58 -17.82 10.69 7.34
C GLU A 58 -19.27 10.37 7.74
N HIS A 59 -19.47 9.59 8.81
CA HIS A 59 -20.79 9.08 9.22
C HIS A 59 -21.55 8.36 8.10
N GLN A 60 -20.81 7.72 7.17
CA GLN A 60 -21.34 7.11 5.97
C GLN A 60 -21.07 5.60 5.97
N GLY A 61 -22.12 4.81 6.09
CA GLY A 61 -22.14 3.37 5.77
C GLY A 61 -22.58 3.14 4.33
N HIS A 62 -22.72 1.86 3.93
CA HIS A 62 -23.19 1.43 2.60
C HIS A 62 -22.38 2.07 1.45
N GLN A 63 -21.07 2.16 1.64
CA GLN A 63 -20.19 2.90 0.74
C GLN A 63 -19.99 2.23 -0.62
N GLY A 64 -20.06 0.90 -0.74
CA GLY A 64 -19.91 0.23 -2.04
C GLY A 64 -20.77 0.85 -3.15
N PRO A 65 -22.12 0.81 -3.04
CA PRO A 65 -22.99 1.42 -4.06
C PRO A 65 -22.81 2.94 -4.20
N LEU A 66 -22.51 3.66 -3.10
CA LEU A 66 -22.26 5.09 -3.14
C LEU A 66 -21.03 5.42 -4.00
N MET A 67 -19.97 4.62 -3.88
CA MET A 67 -18.74 4.82 -4.63
C MET A 67 -18.87 4.39 -6.09
N ALA A 68 -19.63 3.34 -6.36
CA ALA A 68 -19.99 2.98 -7.75
C ALA A 68 -20.74 4.13 -8.44
N GLU A 69 -21.75 4.72 -7.76
CA GLU A 69 -22.46 5.91 -8.26
C GLU A 69 -21.50 7.08 -8.51
N ALA A 70 -20.56 7.32 -7.58
CA ALA A 70 -19.57 8.40 -7.69
C ALA A 70 -18.63 8.21 -8.90
N ALA A 71 -18.25 6.95 -9.19
CA ALA A 71 -17.46 6.58 -10.37
C ALA A 71 -18.27 6.62 -11.68
N GLY A 72 -19.60 6.83 -11.61
CA GLY A 72 -20.49 6.78 -12.77
C GLY A 72 -20.73 5.35 -13.30
N VAL A 73 -20.64 4.36 -12.42
CA VAL A 73 -20.80 2.93 -12.73
C VAL A 73 -22.08 2.40 -12.11
N THR A 74 -22.82 1.59 -12.87
CA THR A 74 -24.02 0.88 -12.40
C THR A 74 -23.75 -0.62 -12.41
N ALA A 75 -22.99 -1.09 -11.44
CA ALA A 75 -22.65 -2.49 -11.25
C ALA A 75 -22.79 -2.88 -9.76
N PRO A 76 -22.91 -4.19 -9.44
CA PRO A 76 -22.81 -4.64 -8.06
C PRO A 76 -21.55 -4.13 -7.40
N ALA A 77 -21.67 -3.55 -6.19
CA ALA A 77 -20.57 -2.91 -5.51
C ALA A 77 -20.45 -3.37 -4.06
N THR A 78 -19.24 -3.68 -3.63
CA THR A 78 -18.94 -4.18 -2.28
C THR A 78 -17.81 -3.37 -1.64
N ARG A 79 -18.00 -2.99 -0.37
CA ARG A 79 -16.93 -2.42 0.45
C ARG A 79 -16.16 -3.53 1.15
N TYR A 80 -14.83 -3.43 1.12
CA TYR A 80 -13.88 -4.27 1.82
C TYR A 80 -13.27 -3.52 3.00
N GLU A 81 -13.14 -4.21 4.13
CA GLU A 81 -12.49 -3.70 5.33
C GLU A 81 -11.46 -4.73 5.82
N SER A 82 -10.20 -4.32 5.91
CA SER A 82 -9.07 -5.03 6.49
C SER A 82 -8.02 -4.03 7.01
N ALA A 83 -8.52 -2.99 7.72
CA ALA A 83 -7.74 -1.82 8.13
C ALA A 83 -6.96 -1.23 6.92
N CYS A 84 -5.64 -1.01 7.04
CA CYS A 84 -4.82 -0.45 5.97
C CYS A 84 -4.66 -1.37 4.74
N ALA A 85 -5.01 -2.67 4.84
CA ALA A 85 -4.96 -3.63 3.74
C ALA A 85 -6.28 -3.69 2.92
N SER A 86 -7.24 -2.83 3.18
CA SER A 86 -8.60 -2.92 2.62
C SER A 86 -8.63 -2.99 1.09
N SER A 87 -7.94 -2.09 0.37
CA SER A 87 -7.89 -2.15 -1.10
C SER A 87 -6.99 -3.26 -1.63
N GLY A 88 -5.95 -3.66 -0.91
CA GLY A 88 -5.15 -4.84 -1.27
C GLY A 88 -5.99 -6.13 -1.28
N VAL A 89 -6.84 -6.32 -0.26
CA VAL A 89 -7.78 -7.45 -0.22
C VAL A 89 -8.84 -7.34 -1.32
N ALA A 90 -9.32 -6.12 -1.62
CA ALA A 90 -10.27 -5.90 -2.71
C ALA A 90 -9.66 -6.26 -4.08
N ILE A 91 -8.38 -5.91 -4.32
CA ILE A 91 -7.65 -6.28 -5.54
C ILE A 91 -7.54 -7.80 -5.66
N ARG A 92 -7.18 -8.50 -4.58
CA ARG A 92 -7.10 -9.96 -4.58
C ARG A 92 -8.43 -10.61 -4.98
N ASP A 93 -9.55 -10.11 -4.45
CA ASP A 93 -10.87 -10.61 -4.83
C ASP A 93 -11.22 -10.27 -6.29
N ALA A 94 -10.84 -9.08 -6.79
CA ALA A 94 -11.00 -8.71 -8.19
C ALA A 94 -10.23 -9.67 -9.12
N VAL A 95 -8.97 -9.99 -8.78
CA VAL A 95 -8.16 -10.95 -9.53
C VAL A 95 -8.84 -12.33 -9.59
N TYR A 96 -9.36 -12.82 -8.47
CA TYR A 96 -10.05 -14.11 -8.46
C TYR A 96 -11.36 -14.09 -9.24
N ARG A 97 -12.14 -13.01 -9.21
CA ARG A 97 -13.36 -12.89 -10.00
C ARG A 97 -13.07 -12.95 -11.48
N ILE A 98 -12.05 -12.22 -11.93
CA ILE A 98 -11.65 -12.23 -13.34
C ILE A 98 -11.11 -13.61 -13.74
N ARG A 99 -10.20 -14.20 -12.97
CA ARG A 99 -9.62 -15.51 -13.24
C ARG A 99 -10.65 -16.64 -13.25
N ASN A 100 -11.73 -16.51 -12.49
CA ASN A 100 -12.83 -17.48 -12.45
C ASN A 100 -13.90 -17.22 -13.53
N GLY A 101 -13.77 -16.18 -14.34
CA GLY A 101 -14.74 -15.81 -15.37
C GLY A 101 -16.07 -15.30 -14.80
N GLU A 102 -16.05 -14.72 -13.59
CA GLU A 102 -17.22 -14.06 -12.99
C GLU A 102 -17.40 -12.63 -13.48
N ALA A 103 -16.32 -12.01 -13.97
CA ALA A 103 -16.29 -10.67 -14.56
C ALA A 103 -15.11 -10.57 -15.53
N ASP A 104 -15.29 -9.80 -16.60
CA ASP A 104 -14.21 -9.42 -17.51
C ASP A 104 -13.62 -8.05 -17.18
N VAL A 105 -14.42 -7.15 -16.59
CA VAL A 105 -14.00 -5.79 -16.22
C VAL A 105 -14.41 -5.47 -14.78
N VAL A 106 -13.44 -5.10 -13.95
CA VAL A 106 -13.67 -4.75 -12.55
C VAL A 106 -13.02 -3.38 -12.24
N LEU A 107 -13.81 -2.46 -11.67
CA LEU A 107 -13.27 -1.26 -11.03
C LEU A 107 -12.93 -1.62 -9.57
N VAL A 108 -11.68 -1.50 -9.18
CA VAL A 108 -11.23 -1.73 -7.81
C VAL A 108 -10.39 -0.56 -7.31
N GLY A 109 -10.54 -0.20 -6.04
CA GLY A 109 -9.73 0.86 -5.46
C GLY A 109 -10.13 1.14 -4.02
N GLY A 110 -9.82 2.34 -3.56
CA GLY A 110 -10.20 2.76 -2.22
C GLY A 110 -10.01 4.26 -2.02
N ALA A 111 -10.62 4.76 -0.97
CA ALA A 111 -10.41 6.13 -0.51
C ALA A 111 -10.43 6.16 1.02
N GLU A 112 -9.73 7.13 1.57
CA GLU A 112 -9.83 7.44 2.98
C GLU A 112 -9.80 8.95 3.20
N ARG A 113 -10.62 9.39 4.14
CA ARG A 113 -10.64 10.77 4.63
C ARG A 113 -10.39 10.75 6.13
N MET A 114 -9.26 11.31 6.56
CA MET A 114 -8.84 11.25 7.95
C MET A 114 -8.53 12.62 8.55
N THR A 115 -8.10 13.57 7.71
CA THR A 115 -7.59 14.86 8.19
C THR A 115 -8.65 15.73 8.82
N ASN A 116 -9.93 15.53 8.47
CA ASN A 116 -11.07 16.19 9.09
C ASN A 116 -11.26 15.85 10.59
N LEU A 117 -10.69 14.72 11.05
CA LEU A 117 -10.70 14.33 12.47
C LEU A 117 -9.63 15.06 13.29
N GLY A 118 -8.65 15.69 12.61
CA GLY A 118 -7.43 16.20 13.23
C GLY A 118 -6.54 15.07 13.77
N THR A 119 -5.31 15.39 14.19
CA THR A 119 -4.33 14.36 14.58
C THR A 119 -4.82 13.48 15.73
N ALA A 120 -5.40 14.06 16.78
CA ALA A 120 -5.86 13.29 17.94
C ALA A 120 -7.04 12.36 17.58
N GLY A 121 -8.03 12.87 16.84
CA GLY A 121 -9.18 12.08 16.41
C GLY A 121 -8.80 10.96 15.42
N ALA A 122 -7.90 11.24 14.47
CA ALA A 122 -7.41 10.22 13.56
C ALA A 122 -6.60 9.13 14.30
N THR A 123 -5.77 9.51 15.29
CA THR A 123 -5.04 8.53 16.11
C THR A 123 -5.99 7.61 16.89
N GLU A 124 -7.05 8.18 17.48
CA GLU A 124 -8.08 7.40 18.19
C GLU A 124 -8.84 6.48 17.23
N ALA A 125 -9.24 7.02 16.07
CA ALA A 125 -9.97 6.25 15.07
C ALA A 125 -9.12 5.11 14.48
N LEU A 126 -7.84 5.37 14.20
CA LEU A 126 -6.91 4.31 13.75
C LEU A 126 -6.76 3.19 14.78
N ALA A 127 -6.72 3.53 16.07
CA ALA A 127 -6.51 2.55 17.13
C ALA A 127 -7.57 1.43 17.16
N ILE A 128 -8.78 1.65 16.62
CA ILE A 128 -9.82 0.60 16.55
C ILE A 128 -9.44 -0.60 15.66
N ALA A 129 -8.38 -0.51 14.86
CA ALA A 129 -7.82 -1.64 14.12
C ALA A 129 -6.92 -2.55 14.99
N ALA A 130 -6.73 -2.24 16.28
CA ALA A 130 -6.07 -3.10 17.26
C ALA A 130 -7.11 -3.80 18.15
N ASP A 131 -6.66 -4.68 19.06
CA ASP A 131 -7.58 -5.32 20.03
C ASP A 131 -8.11 -4.29 21.03
N ASP A 132 -9.43 -4.05 21.01
CA ASP A 132 -10.06 -3.07 21.89
C ASP A 132 -9.91 -3.44 23.36
N LEU A 133 -10.07 -4.73 23.67
CA LEU A 133 -10.17 -5.17 25.06
C LEU A 133 -8.84 -5.08 25.81
N TRP A 134 -7.74 -5.44 25.15
CA TRP A 134 -6.45 -5.60 25.81
C TRP A 134 -5.42 -4.54 25.41
N GLU A 135 -5.59 -3.90 24.26
CA GLU A 135 -4.66 -2.92 23.73
C GLU A 135 -5.20 -1.49 23.76
N VAL A 136 -6.35 -1.22 23.09
CA VAL A 136 -6.89 0.14 22.97
C VAL A 136 -7.30 0.69 24.33
N ARG A 137 -8.03 -0.08 25.15
CA ARG A 137 -8.44 0.34 26.50
C ARG A 137 -7.27 0.49 27.47
N ALA A 138 -6.13 -0.16 27.19
CA ALA A 138 -4.89 0.04 27.93
C ALA A 138 -4.10 1.28 27.49
N GLY A 139 -4.58 2.01 26.46
CA GLY A 139 -3.95 3.21 25.92
C GLY A 139 -2.96 2.94 24.78
N MET A 140 -2.99 1.76 24.18
CA MET A 140 -2.14 1.46 23.02
C MET A 140 -2.56 2.32 21.82
N THR A 141 -1.57 2.87 21.13
CA THR A 141 -1.71 3.55 19.84
C THR A 141 -0.79 2.87 18.83
N PHE A 142 -1.03 3.07 17.52
CA PHE A 142 -0.15 2.48 16.50
C PHE A 142 1.32 2.90 16.63
N PRO A 143 1.66 4.19 16.89
CA PRO A 143 3.04 4.55 17.19
C PRO A 143 3.63 3.77 18.39
N GLY A 144 2.83 3.53 19.43
CA GLY A 144 3.23 2.70 20.59
C GLY A 144 3.48 1.26 20.22
N ALA A 145 2.59 0.67 19.43
CA ALA A 145 2.70 -0.71 18.96
C ALA A 145 3.95 -0.92 18.10
N TYR A 146 4.17 -0.07 17.09
CA TYR A 146 5.37 -0.16 16.25
C TYR A 146 6.67 0.17 17.01
N ALA A 147 6.61 1.02 18.03
CA ALA A 147 7.74 1.24 18.93
C ALA A 147 8.12 -0.01 19.73
N LEU A 148 7.14 -0.83 20.14
CA LEU A 148 7.41 -2.13 20.78
C LEU A 148 8.03 -3.11 19.78
N MET A 149 7.55 -3.16 18.56
CA MET A 149 8.11 -3.98 17.48
C MET A 149 9.56 -3.57 17.17
N ALA A 150 9.83 -2.25 17.05
CA ALA A 150 11.18 -1.72 16.85
C ALA A 150 12.14 -2.10 17.99
N LYS A 151 11.69 -1.98 19.24
CA LYS A 151 12.50 -2.39 20.40
C LYS A 151 12.79 -3.90 20.42
N ALA A 152 11.79 -4.71 20.06
CA ALA A 152 11.98 -6.16 19.95
C ALA A 152 13.03 -6.47 18.86
N TYR A 153 12.92 -5.81 17.70
CA TYR A 153 13.87 -5.97 16.61
C TYR A 153 15.30 -5.57 17.03
N PHE A 154 15.48 -4.40 17.61
CA PHE A 154 16.80 -3.93 18.07
C PHE A 154 17.40 -4.85 19.14
N THR A 155 16.55 -5.46 19.96
CA THR A 155 17.02 -6.41 21.00
C THR A 155 17.50 -7.71 20.39
N GLU A 156 16.84 -8.19 19.33
CA GLU A 156 17.14 -9.48 18.72
C GLU A 156 18.29 -9.39 17.70
N PHE A 157 18.28 -8.32 16.86
CA PHE A 157 19.20 -8.19 15.72
C PHE A 157 20.18 -7.03 15.83
N GLY A 158 19.98 -6.11 16.78
CA GLY A 158 20.77 -4.88 16.84
C GLY A 158 20.16 -3.78 15.95
N GLY A 159 21.01 -2.82 15.58
CA GLY A 159 20.59 -1.60 14.90
C GLY A 159 19.96 -0.57 15.84
N GLY A 160 19.42 0.49 15.28
CA GLY A 160 18.88 1.59 16.06
C GLY A 160 18.17 2.66 15.24
N ARG A 161 17.89 3.78 15.89
CA ARG A 161 17.19 4.91 15.28
C ARG A 161 17.92 5.51 14.08
N GLU A 162 19.25 5.48 14.09
CA GLU A 162 20.07 6.01 12.99
C GLU A 162 19.83 5.20 11.70
N ASP A 163 19.75 3.88 11.82
CA ASP A 163 19.43 3.01 10.66
C ASP A 163 18.04 3.31 10.12
N LEU A 164 17.03 3.48 10.99
CA LEU A 164 15.67 3.85 10.60
C LEU A 164 15.61 5.25 9.95
N ALA A 165 16.46 6.18 10.36
CA ALA A 165 16.55 7.50 9.74
C ALA A 165 16.92 7.43 8.26
N HIS A 166 17.77 6.46 7.86
CA HIS A 166 18.10 6.24 6.44
C HIS A 166 16.91 5.78 5.63
N VAL A 167 16.00 4.97 6.20
CA VAL A 167 14.72 4.61 5.54
C VAL A 167 13.88 5.87 5.29
N ALA A 168 13.75 6.74 6.30
CA ALA A 168 12.99 7.97 6.16
C ALA A 168 13.59 8.91 5.11
N VAL A 169 14.92 9.09 5.11
CA VAL A 169 15.64 9.93 4.13
C VAL A 169 15.39 9.41 2.71
N LYS A 170 15.62 8.12 2.47
CA LYS A 170 15.40 7.46 1.18
C LYS A 170 13.98 7.70 0.65
N ASN A 171 12.96 7.47 1.47
CA ASN A 171 11.57 7.61 1.03
C ASN A 171 11.20 9.09 0.76
N HIS A 172 11.77 10.03 1.51
CA HIS A 172 11.62 11.46 1.21
C HIS A 172 12.31 11.86 -0.09
N GLU A 173 13.48 11.30 -0.41
CA GLU A 173 14.19 11.53 -1.68
C GLU A 173 13.38 10.98 -2.85
N ASN A 174 12.88 9.76 -2.75
CA ASN A 174 12.05 9.12 -3.78
C ASN A 174 10.74 9.91 -4.05
N ALA A 175 10.18 10.58 -3.05
CA ALA A 175 8.96 11.38 -3.19
C ALA A 175 9.16 12.73 -3.91
N LEU A 176 10.39 13.23 -4.05
CA LEU A 176 10.64 14.57 -4.59
C LEU A 176 9.99 14.82 -5.95
N PRO A 177 10.13 13.94 -6.94
CA PRO A 177 9.54 14.14 -8.25
C PRO A 177 8.05 13.72 -8.33
N ASN A 178 7.55 12.91 -7.39
CA ASN A 178 6.18 12.40 -7.43
C ASN A 178 5.15 13.46 -7.04
N GLU A 179 4.40 13.98 -8.01
CA GLU A 179 3.38 15.02 -7.80
C GLU A 179 2.18 14.56 -6.97
N LYS A 180 2.00 13.25 -6.78
CA LYS A 180 0.96 12.67 -5.93
C LYS A 180 1.37 12.64 -4.46
N ALA A 181 2.66 12.83 -4.15
CA ALA A 181 3.18 12.75 -2.80
C ALA A 181 2.83 13.98 -1.95
N GLN A 182 2.41 13.71 -0.69
CA GLN A 182 2.07 14.73 0.31
C GLN A 182 3.30 15.54 0.74
N TYR A 183 4.45 14.88 0.90
CA TYR A 183 5.71 15.53 1.26
C TYR A 183 6.73 15.37 0.15
N ARG A 184 7.09 16.50 -0.46
CA ARG A 184 8.08 16.60 -1.54
C ARG A 184 9.25 17.47 -1.11
N SER A 185 9.86 17.10 0.01
CA SER A 185 11.02 17.80 0.56
C SER A 185 12.05 16.79 1.05
N ALA A 186 13.30 16.96 0.63
CA ALA A 186 14.40 16.18 1.18
C ALA A 186 14.58 16.47 2.66
N ILE A 187 15.02 15.45 3.40
CA ILE A 187 15.44 15.53 4.79
C ILE A 187 16.82 14.88 4.91
N THR A 188 17.54 15.21 5.98
CA THR A 188 18.80 14.55 6.32
C THR A 188 18.61 13.56 7.47
N VAL A 189 19.57 12.68 7.66
CA VAL A 189 19.61 11.78 8.84
C VAL A 189 19.59 12.63 10.13
N GLU A 190 20.26 13.76 10.14
CA GLU A 190 20.31 14.69 11.27
C GLU A 190 18.93 15.27 11.59
N ASP A 191 18.18 15.72 10.55
CA ASP A 191 16.80 16.18 10.71
C ASP A 191 15.91 15.08 11.31
N ALA A 192 16.06 13.84 10.85
CA ALA A 192 15.30 12.71 11.36
C ALA A 192 15.62 12.40 12.83
N LEU A 193 16.91 12.47 13.21
CA LEU A 193 17.37 12.21 14.58
C LEU A 193 17.02 13.32 15.57
N GLU A 194 16.99 14.59 15.13
CA GLU A 194 16.62 15.75 15.95
C GLU A 194 15.10 15.95 16.08
N ALA A 195 14.33 15.29 15.23
CA ALA A 195 12.87 15.39 15.24
C ALA A 195 12.26 14.94 16.59
N PRO A 196 11.13 15.54 16.99
CA PRO A 196 10.43 15.17 18.21
C PRO A 196 10.06 13.70 18.28
N TRP A 197 10.12 13.13 19.46
CA TRP A 197 9.64 11.77 19.73
C TRP A 197 8.12 11.67 19.55
N VAL A 198 7.69 10.63 18.87
CA VAL A 198 6.28 10.22 18.80
C VAL A 198 6.03 9.10 19.80
N SER A 199 6.83 8.03 19.75
CA SER A 199 6.84 6.94 20.73
C SER A 199 8.21 6.28 20.71
N THR A 200 9.01 6.47 21.78
CA THR A 200 10.40 6.00 21.82
C THR A 200 10.51 4.50 21.48
N PRO A 201 11.31 4.06 20.47
CA PRO A 201 12.41 4.79 19.82
C PRO A 201 12.03 5.54 18.53
N LEU A 202 10.76 5.68 18.19
CA LEU A 202 10.30 6.31 16.96
C LEU A 202 10.07 7.82 17.12
N GLY A 203 10.62 8.62 16.21
CA GLY A 203 10.41 10.05 16.08
C GLY A 203 9.37 10.41 15.01
N LEU A 204 9.24 11.70 14.74
CA LEU A 204 8.27 12.21 13.78
C LEU A 204 8.52 11.66 12.36
N TYR A 205 9.76 11.62 11.93
CA TYR A 205 10.12 11.10 10.60
C TYR A 205 10.12 9.58 10.52
N ASP A 206 9.91 8.86 11.62
CA ASP A 206 9.67 7.42 11.59
C ASP A 206 8.21 7.05 11.31
N SER A 207 7.29 8.02 11.33
CA SER A 207 5.85 7.80 11.16
C SER A 207 5.35 8.40 9.84
N CYS A 208 4.43 7.73 9.16
CA CYS A 208 3.74 8.30 8.01
C CYS A 208 2.80 9.46 8.44
N PRO A 209 2.46 10.38 7.54
CA PRO A 209 1.47 11.42 7.80
C PRO A 209 0.05 10.86 7.85
N ILE A 210 -0.86 11.62 8.46
CA ILE A 210 -2.31 11.45 8.28
C ILE A 210 -2.66 12.07 6.93
N SER A 211 -3.31 11.31 6.07
CA SER A 211 -3.56 11.69 4.68
C SER A 211 -5.00 11.43 4.27
N ASP A 212 -5.54 12.30 3.45
CA ASP A 212 -6.72 12.04 2.62
C ASP A 212 -6.26 11.67 1.22
N GLY A 213 -7.02 10.84 0.53
CA GLY A 213 -6.73 10.46 -0.85
C GLY A 213 -7.50 9.24 -1.32
N ALA A 214 -7.40 8.97 -2.61
CA ALA A 214 -7.99 7.82 -3.27
C ALA A 214 -7.08 7.27 -4.37
N ALA A 215 -7.24 5.98 -4.63
CA ALA A 215 -6.67 5.32 -5.79
C ALA A 215 -7.70 4.34 -6.39
N ALA A 216 -7.68 4.19 -7.70
CA ALA A 216 -8.54 3.30 -8.45
C ALA A 216 -7.78 2.62 -9.59
N LEU A 217 -8.18 1.39 -9.90
CA LEU A 217 -7.65 0.57 -10.99
C LEU A 217 -8.82 0.05 -11.81
N VAL A 218 -8.68 0.06 -13.12
CA VAL A 218 -9.53 -0.70 -14.03
C VAL A 218 -8.77 -2.00 -14.36
N LEU A 219 -9.29 -3.12 -13.87
CA LEU A 219 -8.73 -4.44 -14.12
C LEU A 219 -9.56 -5.16 -15.17
N THR A 220 -8.90 -5.85 -16.10
CA THR A 220 -9.59 -6.62 -17.14
C THR A 220 -9.07 -8.05 -17.25
N SER A 221 -9.90 -8.94 -17.83
CA SER A 221 -9.40 -10.20 -18.32
C SER A 221 -8.47 -9.98 -19.53
N GLU A 222 -7.52 -10.87 -19.71
CA GLU A 222 -6.65 -10.87 -20.90
C GLU A 222 -7.47 -10.90 -22.20
N ALA A 223 -8.51 -11.74 -22.23
CA ALA A 223 -9.41 -11.86 -23.38
C ALA A 223 -10.12 -10.55 -23.73
N TYR A 224 -10.60 -9.81 -22.71
CA TYR A 224 -11.23 -8.51 -22.92
C TYR A 224 -10.22 -7.48 -23.44
N ALA A 225 -9.01 -7.44 -22.86
CA ALA A 225 -7.96 -6.52 -23.31
C ALA A 225 -7.55 -6.77 -24.77
N GLU A 226 -7.40 -8.05 -25.16
CA GLU A 226 -7.09 -8.43 -26.54
C GLU A 226 -8.26 -8.10 -27.50
N GLU A 227 -9.51 -8.38 -27.12
CA GLU A 227 -10.70 -8.10 -27.97
C GLU A 227 -10.87 -6.62 -28.27
N HIS A 228 -10.46 -5.75 -27.31
CA HIS A 228 -10.63 -4.30 -27.40
C HIS A 228 -9.34 -3.55 -27.77
N ASP A 229 -8.23 -4.27 -28.07
CA ASP A 229 -6.93 -3.67 -28.44
C ASP A 229 -6.43 -2.68 -27.35
N LEU A 230 -6.59 -3.01 -26.05
CA LEU A 230 -6.17 -2.12 -24.96
C LEU A 230 -4.66 -2.11 -24.80
N ASP A 231 -4.11 -0.93 -24.59
CA ASP A 231 -2.69 -0.77 -24.18
C ASP A 231 -2.57 -1.03 -22.67
N ALA A 232 -2.39 -2.29 -22.30
CA ALA A 232 -2.31 -2.75 -20.92
C ALA A 232 -1.11 -3.72 -20.75
N PRO A 233 0.13 -3.20 -20.80
CA PRO A 233 1.33 -4.02 -20.81
C PRO A 233 1.64 -4.67 -19.46
N VAL A 234 0.98 -4.25 -18.37
CA VAL A 234 1.24 -4.75 -17.02
C VAL A 234 0.09 -5.65 -16.56
N ALA A 235 0.42 -6.80 -15.99
CA ALA A 235 -0.55 -7.72 -15.40
C ALA A 235 -0.25 -8.04 -13.93
N ILE A 236 -1.28 -8.34 -13.16
CA ILE A 236 -1.17 -8.98 -11.85
C ILE A 236 -1.08 -10.49 -12.10
N THR A 237 0.14 -11.03 -12.03
CA THR A 237 0.43 -12.44 -12.29
C THR A 237 0.35 -13.30 -11.03
N GLY A 238 0.57 -12.69 -9.84
CA GLY A 238 0.46 -13.39 -8.58
C GLY A 238 -0.21 -12.57 -7.49
N THR A 239 -0.96 -13.25 -6.62
CA THR A 239 -1.60 -12.63 -5.46
C THR A 239 -1.60 -13.57 -4.26
N GLY A 240 -1.29 -13.03 -3.08
CA GLY A 240 -1.31 -13.76 -1.82
C GLY A 240 -1.89 -12.98 -0.67
N GLN A 241 -2.39 -13.70 0.34
CA GLN A 241 -2.91 -13.10 1.57
C GLN A 241 -2.48 -13.93 2.77
N GLY A 242 -1.96 -13.23 3.79
CA GLY A 242 -1.58 -13.83 5.06
C GLY A 242 -2.29 -13.20 6.25
N GLY A 243 -2.36 -13.95 7.33
CA GLY A 243 -2.93 -13.50 8.59
C GLY A 243 -2.08 -13.92 9.80
N ASP A 244 -2.11 -13.10 10.84
CA ASP A 244 -1.47 -13.36 12.14
C ASP A 244 -2.42 -12.94 13.28
N ARG A 245 -2.00 -13.15 14.52
CA ARG A 245 -2.73 -12.69 15.71
C ARG A 245 -2.92 -11.16 15.67
N LEU A 246 -4.13 -10.70 15.98
CA LEU A 246 -4.43 -9.26 16.02
C LEU A 246 -3.62 -8.57 17.12
N ALA A 247 -3.75 -9.04 18.36
CA ALA A 247 -3.10 -8.45 19.51
C ALA A 247 -1.61 -8.82 19.58
N LEU A 248 -0.75 -7.83 19.83
CA LEU A 248 0.70 -8.03 19.90
C LEU A 248 1.12 -9.01 21.00
N HIS A 249 0.41 -9.01 22.14
CA HIS A 249 0.73 -9.87 23.27
C HIS A 249 0.48 -11.37 23.01
N ASP A 250 -0.29 -11.70 21.98
CA ASP A 250 -0.55 -13.08 21.56
C ASP A 250 0.43 -13.57 20.47
N ARG A 251 1.31 -12.70 19.97
CA ARG A 251 2.26 -13.04 18.90
C ARG A 251 3.50 -13.73 19.48
N GLU A 252 3.97 -14.70 18.75
CA GLU A 252 5.18 -15.44 19.10
C GLU A 252 6.43 -14.56 18.97
N HIS A 253 6.48 -13.71 17.93
CA HIS A 253 7.59 -12.81 17.65
C HIS A 253 7.10 -11.41 17.26
N LEU A 254 7.59 -10.40 17.94
CA LEU A 254 7.29 -8.99 17.60
C LEU A 254 8.22 -8.41 16.52
N ALA A 255 9.39 -9.03 16.33
CA ALA A 255 10.40 -8.63 15.33
C ALA A 255 10.25 -9.38 14.00
N ARG A 256 9.07 -9.92 13.71
CA ARG A 256 8.76 -10.70 12.51
C ARG A 256 7.39 -10.33 11.98
N SER A 257 7.15 -10.58 10.69
CA SER A 257 5.85 -10.39 10.03
C SER A 257 5.38 -11.69 9.35
N PRO A 258 4.85 -12.67 10.12
CA PRO A 258 4.41 -13.96 9.55
C PRO A 258 3.30 -13.80 8.51
N ALA A 259 2.40 -12.83 8.68
CA ALA A 259 1.34 -12.56 7.71
C ALA A 259 1.91 -12.09 6.36
N ALA A 260 2.89 -11.15 6.38
CA ALA A 260 3.56 -10.68 5.17
C ALA A 260 4.34 -11.82 4.49
N ARG A 261 5.07 -12.64 5.26
CA ARG A 261 5.78 -13.81 4.74
C ARG A 261 4.86 -14.77 4.01
N LYS A 262 3.75 -15.16 4.66
CA LYS A 262 2.78 -16.07 4.04
C LYS A 262 2.14 -15.47 2.78
N ALA A 263 1.81 -14.17 2.80
CA ALA A 263 1.28 -13.50 1.63
C ALA A 263 2.29 -13.47 0.47
N GLY A 264 3.57 -13.22 0.76
CA GLY A 264 4.67 -13.27 -0.22
C GLY A 264 4.85 -14.65 -0.82
N GLU A 265 4.97 -15.68 0.03
CA GLU A 265 5.12 -17.08 -0.41
C GLU A 265 3.96 -17.51 -1.32
N GLU A 266 2.72 -17.12 -0.99
CA GLU A 266 1.53 -17.42 -1.80
C GLU A 266 1.57 -16.67 -3.14
N ALA A 267 1.93 -15.37 -3.14
CA ALA A 267 2.00 -14.55 -4.36
C ALA A 267 3.11 -15.01 -5.32
N TYR A 268 4.29 -15.33 -4.80
CA TYR A 268 5.39 -15.87 -5.59
C TYR A 268 5.02 -17.21 -6.22
N ALA A 269 4.40 -18.10 -5.45
CA ALA A 269 3.94 -19.39 -5.99
C ALA A 269 2.86 -19.25 -7.05
N ASP A 270 1.95 -18.27 -6.90
CA ASP A 270 0.89 -17.97 -7.85
C ASP A 270 1.43 -17.39 -9.17
N ALA A 271 2.41 -16.46 -9.09
CA ALA A 271 3.10 -15.90 -10.26
C ALA A 271 4.10 -16.88 -10.90
N GLY A 272 4.62 -17.83 -10.13
CA GLY A 272 5.67 -18.74 -10.59
C GLY A 272 7.07 -18.12 -10.57
N VAL A 273 7.30 -17.09 -9.74
CA VAL A 273 8.57 -16.38 -9.56
C VAL A 273 9.18 -16.66 -8.19
N ALA A 274 10.45 -16.35 -8.02
CA ALA A 274 11.12 -16.32 -6.72
C ALA A 274 11.28 -14.87 -6.22
N ALA A 275 11.55 -14.69 -4.92
CA ALA A 275 11.83 -13.35 -4.36
C ALA A 275 13.02 -12.66 -5.06
N SER A 276 14.01 -13.45 -5.55
CA SER A 276 15.16 -12.94 -6.31
C SER A 276 14.84 -12.45 -7.73
N ASP A 277 13.62 -12.69 -8.21
CA ASP A 277 13.18 -12.24 -9.53
C ASP A 277 12.44 -10.89 -9.44
N VAL A 278 12.23 -10.38 -8.22
CA VAL A 278 11.61 -9.07 -7.97
C VAL A 278 12.64 -7.96 -8.18
N ASP A 279 12.40 -7.11 -9.16
CA ASP A 279 13.30 -6.01 -9.51
C ASP A 279 13.17 -4.82 -8.53
N PHE A 280 11.95 -4.52 -8.05
CA PHE A 280 11.67 -3.46 -7.09
C PHE A 280 10.35 -3.70 -6.36
N ALA A 281 10.12 -2.99 -5.25
CA ALA A 281 8.89 -3.15 -4.49
C ALA A 281 8.35 -1.85 -3.88
N GLU A 282 7.02 -1.75 -3.80
CA GLU A 282 6.28 -0.81 -2.96
C GLU A 282 5.78 -1.56 -1.71
N VAL A 283 6.40 -1.33 -0.56
CA VAL A 283 6.05 -2.00 0.69
C VAL A 283 5.37 -1.06 1.67
N HIS A 284 4.65 -1.63 2.63
CA HIS A 284 3.86 -0.89 3.61
C HIS A 284 4.74 -0.31 4.74
N ASP A 285 5.27 0.87 4.53
CA ASP A 285 6.16 1.60 5.44
C ASP A 285 5.42 2.65 6.29
N CYS A 286 4.26 2.30 6.86
CA CYS A 286 3.53 3.21 7.74
C CYS A 286 4.38 3.70 8.94
N PHE A 287 5.42 2.95 9.27
CA PHE A 287 6.56 3.35 10.10
C PHE A 287 7.84 2.82 9.46
N THR A 288 8.97 3.47 9.70
CA THR A 288 10.28 3.06 9.13
C THR A 288 10.64 1.62 9.49
N ILE A 289 10.34 1.16 10.70
CA ILE A 289 10.53 -0.24 11.11
C ILE A 289 9.63 -1.21 10.34
N ALA A 290 8.46 -0.76 9.86
CA ALA A 290 7.56 -1.62 9.08
C ALA A 290 8.15 -1.96 7.70
N GLU A 291 8.90 -1.04 7.07
CA GLU A 291 9.67 -1.33 5.84
C GLU A 291 10.69 -2.44 6.10
N VAL A 292 11.49 -2.31 7.18
CA VAL A 292 12.48 -3.32 7.57
C VAL A 292 11.85 -4.70 7.74
N LEU A 293 10.75 -4.78 8.48
CA LEU A 293 10.04 -6.04 8.71
C LEU A 293 9.41 -6.61 7.44
N ALA A 294 8.98 -5.75 6.51
CA ALA A 294 8.38 -6.16 5.25
C ALA A 294 9.43 -6.77 4.30
N ILE A 295 10.55 -6.09 4.07
CA ILE A 295 11.59 -6.59 3.15
C ILE A 295 12.22 -7.90 3.61
N GLU A 296 12.32 -8.12 4.93
CA GLU A 296 12.77 -9.40 5.49
C GLU A 296 11.70 -10.50 5.38
N ALA A 297 10.42 -10.14 5.59
CA ALA A 297 9.35 -11.11 5.48
C ALA A 297 9.12 -11.58 4.03
N LEU A 298 9.43 -10.72 3.07
CA LEU A 298 9.30 -10.98 1.63
C LEU A 298 10.55 -11.62 1.01
N ASP A 299 11.53 -11.98 1.84
CA ASP A 299 12.82 -12.55 1.43
C ASP A 299 13.62 -11.66 0.43
N ILE A 300 13.37 -10.35 0.42
CA ILE A 300 14.17 -9.35 -0.29
C ILE A 300 15.49 -9.14 0.45
N GLU A 301 15.45 -9.09 1.77
CA GLU A 301 16.60 -9.05 2.65
C GLU A 301 16.59 -10.24 3.61
N ALA A 302 17.75 -10.72 4.00
CA ALA A 302 17.85 -11.76 5.02
C ALA A 302 17.35 -11.23 6.38
N ILE A 303 16.78 -12.10 7.19
CA ILE A 303 16.28 -11.75 8.53
C ILE A 303 17.43 -11.21 9.40
N GLY A 304 17.24 -10.00 9.95
CA GLY A 304 18.23 -9.24 10.73
C GLY A 304 19.14 -8.33 9.90
N GLU A 305 19.07 -8.39 8.56
CA GLU A 305 19.89 -7.57 7.67
C GLU A 305 19.11 -6.36 7.08
N GLY A 306 17.77 -6.41 7.09
CA GLY A 306 16.92 -5.34 6.55
C GLY A 306 17.14 -3.98 7.22
N ILE A 307 17.53 -3.97 8.51
CA ILE A 307 17.77 -2.73 9.27
C ILE A 307 18.87 -1.86 8.66
N SER A 308 19.88 -2.46 8.05
CA SER A 308 20.99 -1.74 7.44
C SER A 308 20.82 -1.47 5.95
N ALA A 309 19.80 -2.05 5.33
CA ALA A 309 19.65 -2.07 3.86
C ALA A 309 19.61 -0.66 3.24
N ALA A 310 18.84 0.27 3.83
CA ALA A 310 18.76 1.65 3.34
C ALA A 310 20.07 2.42 3.53
N ARG A 311 20.73 2.27 4.73
CA ARG A 311 22.03 2.90 5.02
C ARG A 311 23.12 2.40 4.08
N ASP A 312 23.13 1.11 3.79
CA ASP A 312 24.14 0.45 2.96
C ASP A 312 23.86 0.62 1.45
N GLY A 313 22.76 1.29 1.08
CA GLY A 313 22.38 1.62 -0.29
C GLY A 313 21.69 0.49 -1.07
N ARG A 314 21.38 -0.65 -0.44
CA ARG A 314 20.78 -1.80 -1.14
C ARG A 314 19.33 -1.56 -1.57
N THR A 315 18.58 -0.75 -0.83
CA THR A 315 17.17 -0.43 -1.08
C THR A 315 16.93 1.01 -1.55
N THR A 316 17.98 1.79 -1.81
CA THR A 316 17.87 3.12 -2.42
C THR A 316 17.43 3.03 -3.88
N ALA A 317 17.09 4.14 -4.51
CA ALA A 317 16.66 4.16 -5.91
C ALA A 317 17.68 3.51 -6.88
N ASP A 318 18.99 3.72 -6.62
CA ASP A 318 20.11 3.12 -7.37
C ASP A 318 20.57 1.77 -6.78
N GLY A 319 19.82 1.21 -5.81
CA GLY A 319 20.21 0.01 -5.08
C GLY A 319 19.97 -1.29 -5.83
N GLU A 320 20.31 -2.40 -5.17
CA GLU A 320 20.13 -3.75 -5.72
C GLU A 320 18.62 -4.08 -5.92
N THR A 321 17.80 -3.71 -4.95
CA THR A 321 16.33 -3.81 -5.04
C THR A 321 15.71 -2.51 -4.52
N PRO A 322 15.39 -1.55 -5.40
CA PRO A 322 14.76 -0.30 -4.99
C PRO A 322 13.45 -0.52 -4.24
N ILE A 323 13.29 0.13 -3.10
CA ILE A 323 12.08 0.04 -2.27
C ILE A 323 11.42 1.41 -2.15
N ASN A 324 10.10 1.43 -2.39
CA ASN A 324 9.25 2.62 -2.24
C ASN A 324 9.68 3.80 -3.13
N LEU A 325 9.88 3.53 -4.43
CA LEU A 325 10.21 4.56 -5.42
C LEU A 325 9.14 5.66 -5.53
N SER A 326 7.90 5.38 -5.12
CA SER A 326 6.83 6.39 -5.05
C SER A 326 7.04 7.41 -3.93
N GLY A 327 7.93 7.13 -2.97
CA GLY A 327 8.12 7.83 -1.71
C GLY A 327 7.51 7.09 -0.52
N GLY A 328 6.92 5.91 -0.76
CA GLY A 328 6.28 5.08 0.25
C GLY A 328 5.14 5.79 1.00
N LEU A 329 4.56 5.13 1.97
CA LEU A 329 3.55 5.73 2.84
C LEU A 329 4.16 6.87 3.67
N LYS A 330 5.46 6.77 3.93
CA LYS A 330 6.22 7.70 4.76
C LYS A 330 6.23 9.12 4.19
N ALA A 331 6.43 9.29 2.90
CA ALA A 331 6.49 10.59 2.26
C ALA A 331 5.34 10.83 1.28
N LYS A 332 4.94 9.83 0.48
CA LYS A 332 3.78 9.96 -0.41
C LYS A 332 2.49 10.18 0.38
N GLY A 333 2.31 9.50 1.50
CA GLY A 333 1.11 9.58 2.31
C GLY A 333 0.39 8.24 2.46
N HIS A 334 -0.52 8.19 3.44
CA HIS A 334 -1.19 6.95 3.82
C HIS A 334 -2.71 7.12 4.01
N PRO A 335 -3.49 7.39 2.95
CA PRO A 335 -4.94 7.22 3.02
C PRO A 335 -5.22 5.73 3.14
N VAL A 336 -5.64 5.29 4.34
CA VAL A 336 -5.65 3.89 4.78
C VAL A 336 -6.31 2.95 3.78
N GLY A 337 -7.55 3.25 3.39
CA GLY A 337 -8.30 2.41 2.45
C GLY A 337 -7.79 2.42 1.00
N ALA A 338 -7.03 3.46 0.61
CA ALA A 338 -6.52 3.61 -0.75
C ALA A 338 -5.14 2.98 -0.97
N THR A 339 -4.41 2.68 0.11
CA THR A 339 -2.97 2.38 0.06
C THR A 339 -2.63 1.22 -0.85
N GLY A 340 -3.30 0.07 -0.74
CA GLY A 340 -3.01 -1.09 -1.59
C GLY A 340 -3.23 -0.81 -3.09
N ALA A 341 -4.32 -0.10 -3.42
CA ALA A 341 -4.58 0.30 -4.81
C ALA A 341 -3.55 1.30 -5.32
N SER A 342 -3.09 2.24 -4.47
CA SER A 342 -2.06 3.19 -4.86
C SER A 342 -0.69 2.52 -5.08
N GLN A 343 -0.35 1.49 -4.30
CA GLN A 343 0.90 0.73 -4.51
C GLN A 343 0.88 -0.01 -5.85
N VAL A 344 -0.23 -0.67 -6.18
CA VAL A 344 -0.38 -1.33 -7.49
C VAL A 344 -0.33 -0.32 -8.63
N ALA A 345 -0.99 0.84 -8.50
CA ALA A 345 -0.96 1.89 -9.52
C ALA A 345 0.45 2.47 -9.74
N GLU A 346 1.22 2.73 -8.66
CA GLU A 346 2.60 3.23 -8.76
C GLU A 346 3.52 2.19 -9.44
N ILE A 347 3.38 0.90 -9.08
CA ILE A 347 4.15 -0.16 -9.75
C ILE A 347 3.79 -0.25 -11.23
N THR A 348 2.50 -0.14 -11.56
CA THR A 348 2.07 -0.15 -12.96
C THR A 348 2.72 0.98 -13.76
N THR A 349 2.69 2.21 -13.23
CA THR A 349 3.31 3.37 -13.92
C THR A 349 4.83 3.30 -13.95
N LEU A 350 5.48 2.69 -12.93
CA LEU A 350 6.93 2.42 -12.94
C LEU A 350 7.30 1.44 -14.05
N LEU A 351 6.59 0.32 -14.16
CA LEU A 351 6.82 -0.69 -15.20
C LEU A 351 6.46 -0.20 -16.61
N SER A 352 5.49 0.71 -16.76
CA SER A 352 5.13 1.32 -18.04
C SER A 352 6.05 2.49 -18.43
N GLY A 353 6.99 2.89 -17.57
CA GLY A 353 7.91 4.00 -17.86
C GLY A 353 7.29 5.40 -17.71
N GLU A 354 6.12 5.50 -17.08
CA GLU A 354 5.36 6.76 -16.94
C GLU A 354 5.58 7.44 -15.58
N HIS A 355 6.10 6.72 -14.59
CA HIS A 355 6.39 7.29 -13.29
C HIS A 355 7.66 8.17 -13.34
N PRO A 356 7.72 9.31 -12.59
CA PRO A 356 8.90 10.19 -12.59
C PRO A 356 10.23 9.50 -12.21
N ASN A 357 10.17 8.39 -11.48
CA ASN A 357 11.31 7.58 -11.07
C ASN A 357 11.51 6.30 -11.91
N SER A 358 10.85 6.17 -13.07
CA SER A 358 11.00 4.99 -13.93
C SER A 358 12.43 4.80 -14.44
N GLU A 359 13.23 5.86 -14.49
CA GLU A 359 14.65 5.77 -14.89
C GLU A 359 15.48 4.82 -14.02
N TYR A 360 15.06 4.59 -12.75
CA TYR A 360 15.75 3.67 -11.85
C TYR A 360 15.38 2.19 -12.08
N VAL A 361 14.33 1.94 -12.86
CA VAL A 361 13.78 0.60 -13.13
C VAL A 361 13.48 0.40 -14.62
N GLU A 362 14.25 1.04 -15.51
CA GLU A 362 14.03 1.03 -16.97
C GLU A 362 14.02 -0.39 -17.58
N ASP A 363 14.84 -1.30 -17.03
CA ASP A 363 14.94 -2.68 -17.50
C ASP A 363 14.10 -3.66 -16.63
N ALA A 364 13.34 -3.16 -15.64
CA ALA A 364 12.56 -4.00 -14.76
C ALA A 364 11.35 -4.62 -15.46
N THR A 365 11.10 -5.86 -15.13
CA THR A 365 9.94 -6.62 -15.63
C THR A 365 8.99 -7.06 -14.52
N THR A 366 9.45 -7.05 -13.25
CA THR A 366 8.72 -7.60 -12.13
C THR A 366 8.74 -6.64 -10.94
N GLY A 367 7.56 -6.14 -10.57
CA GLY A 367 7.34 -5.31 -9.39
C GLY A 367 6.47 -6.00 -8.34
N LEU A 368 6.65 -5.64 -7.07
CA LEU A 368 5.91 -6.24 -5.97
C LEU A 368 5.22 -5.18 -5.10
N ALA A 369 3.90 -5.32 -4.89
CA ALA A 369 3.13 -4.53 -3.94
C ALA A 369 2.87 -5.32 -2.66
N HIS A 370 3.28 -4.79 -1.49
CA HIS A 370 2.95 -5.33 -0.18
C HIS A 370 2.10 -4.35 0.62
N ASN A 371 0.88 -4.75 0.95
CA ASN A 371 -0.07 -3.94 1.72
C ASN A 371 -0.45 -4.65 3.02
N ALA A 372 -0.39 -3.96 4.15
CA ALA A 372 -0.60 -4.55 5.47
C ALA A 372 -1.62 -3.78 6.30
N GLY A 373 -2.41 -4.49 7.12
CA GLY A 373 -3.42 -3.94 8.01
C GLY A 373 -3.01 -4.00 9.48
N GLY A 374 -3.26 -2.90 10.19
CA GLY A 374 -2.94 -2.78 11.61
C GLY A 374 -1.45 -2.91 11.89
N THR A 375 -1.09 -3.78 12.81
CA THR A 375 0.31 -4.17 13.09
C THR A 375 0.72 -5.40 12.28
N VAL A 376 0.30 -5.49 11.01
CA VAL A 376 0.50 -6.64 10.12
C VAL A 376 -0.25 -7.89 10.62
N ALA A 377 -1.47 -7.70 11.17
CA ALA A 377 -2.37 -8.82 11.46
C ALA A 377 -2.98 -9.42 10.18
N SER A 378 -3.08 -8.61 9.13
CA SER A 378 -3.42 -9.01 7.77
C SER A 378 -2.43 -8.40 6.78
N ALA A 379 -2.08 -9.13 5.73
CA ALA A 379 -1.23 -8.64 4.67
C ALA A 379 -1.67 -9.21 3.32
N THR A 380 -1.51 -8.42 2.26
CA THR A 380 -1.63 -8.87 0.88
C THR A 380 -0.35 -8.56 0.12
N VAL A 381 -0.02 -9.42 -0.83
CA VAL A 381 1.09 -9.22 -1.77
C VAL A 381 0.55 -9.46 -3.17
N HIS A 382 0.91 -8.56 -4.09
CA HIS A 382 0.63 -8.70 -5.51
C HIS A 382 1.94 -8.62 -6.28
N VAL A 383 2.17 -9.56 -7.18
CA VAL A 383 3.26 -9.54 -8.15
C VAL A 383 2.70 -9.00 -9.46
N LEU A 384 3.37 -8.00 -10.01
CA LEU A 384 3.04 -7.38 -11.29
C LEU A 384 4.19 -7.62 -12.25
N GLU A 385 3.86 -8.02 -13.48
CA GLU A 385 4.86 -8.27 -14.52
C GLU A 385 4.49 -7.56 -15.81
N VAL A 386 5.53 -7.12 -16.53
CA VAL A 386 5.38 -6.67 -17.92
C VAL A 386 5.14 -7.91 -18.79
N ILE A 387 4.08 -7.87 -19.55
CA ILE A 387 3.67 -8.98 -20.41
C ILE A 387 3.74 -8.58 -21.88
N ALA A 388 4.20 -9.50 -22.71
CA ALA A 388 4.44 -9.27 -24.14
C ALA A 388 3.13 -9.12 -24.94
#